data_3e4eb1db3cc2ce01226092cf18be8099
#
_entry.id   3e4eb1db3cc2ce01226092cf18be8099
#
_cell.length_a   1.000
_cell.length_b   1.000
_cell.length_c   1.000
_cell.angle_alpha   90.00
_cell.angle_beta   90.00
_cell.angle_gamma   90.00
#
_symmetry.space_group_name_H-M   'P 1'
#
loop_
_entity.id
_entity.type
_entity.pdbx_description
1 polymer ?
#
loop_
_entity_poly.entity_id
_entity_poly.type
_entity_poly.pdbx_seq_one_letter_code
_entity_poly.pdbx_strand_id
1 'polypeptide(L)'
;CYLLDFYTGENQYHYEVDAKTGEVIYGRRYILLTEAKKIAVDDAGCTEKVTFTEEELVDGGIKTPYYLLVFADNKTQWTYRINAVSGDILEKKEENIGEADLISLEKAKSIALNDAGLVENAEKIVFTKEELIRNQGKPYYLLEFYTGKYQYHYEIDAKTGDIIYGRRYILLADAKRIAVDDAECSDRVTFLEEELVDGGIKTPYYHLVFADNKTQWTYRINAVTGSILKKKQKDIKVKPDTE
;
A
#
# COMPACT_ATOMS: atom_id res chain seq x y z
N CYS A 1 -14.71 22.48 25.03
CA CYS A 1 -14.11 21.61 26.04
C CYS A 1 -12.61 21.48 25.80
N TYR A 2 -11.87 21.05 26.83
CA TYR A 2 -10.51 20.57 26.70
C TYR A 2 -10.53 19.05 26.62
N LEU A 3 -9.75 18.49 25.68
CA LEU A 3 -9.50 17.06 25.56
C LEU A 3 -8.12 16.77 26.17
N LEU A 4 -8.05 15.84 27.08
CA LEU A 4 -6.83 15.48 27.81
C LEU A 4 -6.58 13.97 27.65
N ASP A 5 -5.55 13.62 26.91
CA ASP A 5 -5.04 12.26 26.78
C ASP A 5 -3.68 12.16 27.46
N PHE A 6 -3.56 11.23 28.40
CA PHE A 6 -2.29 10.97 29.07
C PHE A 6 -2.14 9.51 29.44
N TYR A 7 -0.90 9.11 29.68
CA TYR A 7 -0.52 7.74 29.97
C TYR A 7 0.17 7.65 31.33
N THR A 8 -0.05 6.53 31.99
CA THR A 8 0.81 6.06 33.08
C THR A 8 1.50 4.78 32.65
N GLY A 9 2.34 4.16 33.53
CA GLY A 9 2.99 2.90 33.19
C GLY A 9 2.05 1.74 32.84
N GLU A 10 0.78 1.81 33.27
CA GLU A 10 -0.18 0.71 33.13
C GLU A 10 -1.47 1.09 32.42
N ASN A 11 -1.78 2.37 32.27
CA ASN A 11 -3.09 2.82 31.77
C ASN A 11 -2.99 4.04 30.87
N GLN A 12 -3.93 4.14 29.95
CA GLN A 12 -4.27 5.34 29.19
C GLN A 12 -5.50 6.00 29.79
N TYR A 13 -5.52 7.33 29.80
CA TYR A 13 -6.63 8.13 30.32
C TYR A 13 -7.09 9.11 29.27
N HIS A 14 -8.40 9.21 29.12
CA HIS A 14 -9.06 10.20 28.27
C HIS A 14 -10.06 11.00 29.11
N TYR A 15 -9.95 12.33 29.08
CA TYR A 15 -10.86 13.23 29.78
C TYR A 15 -11.34 14.36 28.87
N GLU A 16 -12.62 14.67 29.02
CA GLU A 16 -13.21 15.89 28.47
C GLU A 16 -13.58 16.80 29.63
N VAL A 17 -13.10 18.04 29.61
CA VAL A 17 -13.30 19.02 30.67
C VAL A 17 -13.98 20.26 30.07
N ASP A 18 -15.01 20.74 30.74
CA ASP A 18 -15.67 22.00 30.35
C ASP A 18 -14.68 23.16 30.44
N ALA A 19 -14.50 23.88 29.32
CA ALA A 19 -13.51 24.94 29.24
C ALA A 19 -13.89 26.21 30.04
N LYS A 20 -15.16 26.33 30.47
CA LYS A 20 -15.65 27.48 31.25
C LYS A 20 -15.72 27.18 32.73
N THR A 21 -16.20 25.99 33.10
CA THR A 21 -16.44 25.62 34.50
C THR A 21 -15.28 24.81 35.09
N GLY A 22 -14.47 24.16 34.25
CA GLY A 22 -13.43 23.23 34.72
C GLY A 22 -14.00 21.87 35.14
N GLU A 23 -15.29 21.62 34.98
CA GLU A 23 -15.92 20.36 35.33
C GLU A 23 -15.56 19.25 34.34
N VAL A 24 -15.36 18.04 34.84
CA VAL A 24 -15.17 16.86 34.00
C VAL A 24 -16.50 16.45 33.39
N ILE A 25 -16.62 16.57 32.06
CA ILE A 25 -17.80 16.16 31.31
C ILE A 25 -17.77 14.65 31.08
N TYR A 26 -16.59 14.14 30.76
CA TYR A 26 -16.34 12.73 30.49
C TYR A 26 -14.95 12.33 30.96
N GLY A 27 -14.80 11.12 31.45
CA GLY A 27 -13.49 10.61 31.84
C GLY A 27 -13.48 9.09 31.87
N ARG A 28 -12.47 8.51 31.23
CA ARG A 28 -12.26 7.07 31.20
C ARG A 28 -10.80 6.68 31.35
N ARG A 29 -10.62 5.50 31.93
CA ARG A 29 -9.33 4.82 32.01
C ARG A 29 -9.40 3.57 31.14
N TYR A 30 -8.38 3.33 30.33
CA TYR A 30 -8.23 2.16 29.51
C TYR A 30 -6.95 1.41 29.87
N ILE A 31 -6.92 0.10 29.66
CA ILE A 31 -5.67 -0.66 29.59
C ILE A 31 -4.83 -0.15 28.42
N LEU A 32 -3.54 -0.37 28.44
CA LEU A 32 -2.69 0.00 27.30
C LEU A 32 -2.98 -0.88 26.07
N LEU A 33 -2.84 -0.31 24.87
CA LEU A 33 -2.93 -1.06 23.61
C LEU A 33 -1.95 -2.26 23.62
N THR A 34 -0.75 -2.09 24.16
CA THR A 34 0.24 -3.17 24.28
C THR A 34 -0.26 -4.32 25.15
N GLU A 35 -1.03 -4.04 26.20
CA GLU A 35 -1.64 -5.06 27.06
C GLU A 35 -2.79 -5.76 26.33
N ALA A 36 -3.65 -5.02 25.62
CA ALA A 36 -4.71 -5.60 24.80
C ALA A 36 -4.13 -6.53 23.71
N LYS A 37 -3.05 -6.11 23.05
CA LYS A 37 -2.34 -6.94 22.06
C LYS A 37 -1.79 -8.21 22.67
N LYS A 38 -1.19 -8.11 23.87
CA LYS A 38 -0.68 -9.27 24.58
C LYS A 38 -1.79 -10.26 24.93
N ILE A 39 -2.92 -9.79 25.48
CA ILE A 39 -4.09 -10.63 25.79
C ILE A 39 -4.56 -11.38 24.53
N ALA A 40 -4.68 -10.69 23.40
CA ALA A 40 -5.14 -11.29 22.15
C ALA A 40 -4.18 -12.35 21.60
N VAL A 41 -2.88 -12.09 21.63
CA VAL A 41 -1.84 -13.01 21.15
C VAL A 41 -1.71 -14.23 22.05
N ASP A 42 -1.77 -14.03 23.38
CA ASP A 42 -1.70 -15.12 24.36
C ASP A 42 -2.93 -16.04 24.23
N ASP A 43 -4.14 -15.48 24.07
CA ASP A 43 -5.37 -16.27 23.89
C ASP A 43 -5.41 -16.99 22.53
N ALA A 44 -4.84 -16.39 21.47
CA ALA A 44 -4.70 -17.02 20.16
C ALA A 44 -3.71 -18.20 20.16
N GLY A 45 -2.86 -18.30 21.19
CA GLY A 45 -1.82 -19.35 21.30
C GLY A 45 -0.72 -19.21 20.25
N CYS A 46 -0.49 -18.00 19.74
CA CYS A 46 0.53 -17.77 18.71
C CYS A 46 1.93 -17.91 19.28
N THR A 47 2.70 -18.85 18.73
CA THR A 47 4.12 -19.06 19.09
C THR A 47 5.07 -18.43 18.05
N GLU A 48 4.54 -18.06 16.89
CA GLU A 48 5.26 -17.42 15.80
C GLU A 48 5.06 -15.90 15.82
N LYS A 49 5.89 -15.18 15.07
CA LYS A 49 5.74 -13.74 14.91
C LYS A 49 4.42 -13.42 14.18
N VAL A 50 3.57 -12.64 14.82
CA VAL A 50 2.33 -12.15 14.23
C VAL A 50 2.51 -10.74 13.66
N THR A 51 1.70 -10.40 12.65
CA THR A 51 1.62 -9.06 12.08
C THR A 51 0.24 -8.49 12.35
N PHE A 52 0.19 -7.34 13.01
CA PHE A 52 -1.04 -6.59 13.20
C PHE A 52 -1.36 -5.75 11.97
N THR A 53 -2.58 -5.85 11.47
CA THR A 53 -3.08 -5.11 10.30
C THR A 53 -4.11 -4.04 10.69
N GLU A 54 -4.74 -4.18 11.87
CA GLU A 54 -5.67 -3.20 12.41
C GLU A 54 -5.52 -3.11 13.92
N GLU A 55 -5.44 -1.88 14.44
CA GLU A 55 -5.29 -1.58 15.86
C GLU A 55 -6.07 -0.29 16.17
N GLU A 56 -7.29 -0.42 16.67
CA GLU A 56 -8.17 0.72 16.90
C GLU A 56 -8.79 0.67 18.31
N LEU A 57 -8.82 1.81 19.02
CA LEU A 57 -9.65 2.00 20.20
C LEU A 57 -11.02 2.54 19.76
N VAL A 58 -12.04 1.73 19.89
CA VAL A 58 -13.43 2.10 19.62
C VAL A 58 -14.11 2.49 20.91
N ASP A 59 -14.32 3.80 21.13
CA ASP A 59 -15.04 4.33 22.26
C ASP A 59 -16.26 5.14 21.83
N GLY A 60 -16.14 6.33 21.24
CA GLY A 60 -17.25 7.16 20.78
C GLY A 60 -18.38 7.34 21.80
N GLY A 61 -18.10 7.25 23.11
CA GLY A 61 -19.10 7.35 24.18
C GLY A 61 -19.95 6.08 24.37
N ILE A 62 -19.57 4.95 23.75
CA ILE A 62 -20.31 3.69 23.91
C ILE A 62 -20.17 3.12 25.34
N LYS A 63 -21.15 2.30 25.75
CA LYS A 63 -21.18 1.72 27.11
C LYS A 63 -19.96 0.85 27.39
N THR A 64 -19.51 0.10 26.41
CA THR A 64 -18.39 -0.85 26.52
C THR A 64 -17.37 -0.55 25.42
N PRO A 65 -16.39 0.33 25.69
CA PRO A 65 -15.31 0.60 24.72
C PRO A 65 -14.42 -0.63 24.58
N TYR A 66 -13.85 -0.80 23.40
CA TYR A 66 -13.01 -1.95 23.09
C TYR A 66 -11.88 -1.60 22.14
N TYR A 67 -10.80 -2.36 22.21
CA TYR A 67 -9.80 -2.42 21.18
C TYR A 67 -10.24 -3.42 20.09
N LEU A 68 -10.31 -2.97 18.86
CA LEU A 68 -10.41 -3.83 17.69
C LEU A 68 -8.99 -4.15 17.24
N LEU A 69 -8.66 -5.44 17.25
CA LEU A 69 -7.34 -5.93 16.87
C LEU A 69 -7.49 -6.98 15.77
N VAL A 70 -6.84 -6.76 14.64
CA VAL A 70 -6.74 -7.77 13.56
C VAL A 70 -5.26 -8.09 13.38
N PHE A 71 -4.91 -9.36 13.50
CA PHE A 71 -3.56 -9.84 13.30
C PHE A 71 -3.53 -11.24 12.72
N ALA A 72 -2.42 -11.59 12.11
CA ALA A 72 -2.24 -12.90 11.49
C ALA A 72 -0.82 -13.45 11.69
N ASP A 73 -0.71 -14.76 11.69
CA ASP A 73 0.51 -15.50 11.36
C ASP A 73 0.43 -15.99 9.90
N ASN A 74 1.25 -16.98 9.55
CA ASN A 74 1.29 -17.54 8.18
C ASN A 74 0.07 -18.41 7.82
N LYS A 75 -0.77 -18.79 8.80
CA LYS A 75 -1.84 -19.78 8.63
C LYS A 75 -3.20 -19.28 9.04
N THR A 76 -3.25 -18.38 10.00
CA THR A 76 -4.50 -17.98 10.65
C THR A 76 -4.53 -16.47 10.82
N GLN A 77 -5.69 -15.87 10.56
CA GLN A 77 -6.01 -14.51 10.91
C GLN A 77 -6.98 -14.50 12.06
N TRP A 78 -6.74 -13.65 13.05
CA TRP A 78 -7.62 -13.43 14.19
C TRP A 78 -8.15 -12.01 14.20
N THR A 79 -9.42 -11.88 14.58
CA THR A 79 -10.05 -10.60 14.89
C THR A 79 -10.54 -10.66 16.32
N TYR A 80 -10.07 -9.72 17.15
CA TYR A 80 -10.45 -9.60 18.55
C TYR A 80 -11.14 -8.28 18.83
N ARG A 81 -12.13 -8.33 19.72
CA ARG A 81 -12.58 -7.16 20.48
C ARG A 81 -12.26 -7.37 21.94
N ILE A 82 -11.35 -6.55 22.45
CA ILE A 82 -10.91 -6.60 23.85
C ILE A 82 -11.53 -5.41 24.57
N ASN A 83 -12.25 -5.66 25.67
CA ASN A 83 -12.77 -4.59 26.53
C ASN A 83 -11.64 -3.66 26.96
N ALA A 84 -11.70 -2.39 26.55
CA ALA A 84 -10.62 -1.45 26.79
C ALA A 84 -10.46 -1.05 28.25
N VAL A 85 -11.45 -1.34 29.11
CA VAL A 85 -11.42 -1.02 30.55
C VAL A 85 -10.95 -2.21 31.39
N SER A 86 -11.47 -3.42 31.12
CA SER A 86 -11.23 -4.62 31.93
C SER A 86 -10.20 -5.58 31.34
N GLY A 87 -9.94 -5.51 30.02
CA GLY A 87 -9.11 -6.47 29.31
C GLY A 87 -9.84 -7.76 28.93
N ASP A 88 -11.14 -7.88 29.19
CA ASP A 88 -11.91 -9.07 28.85
C ASP A 88 -12.04 -9.22 27.33
N ILE A 89 -11.98 -10.46 26.83
CA ILE A 89 -12.25 -10.76 25.43
C ILE A 89 -13.77 -10.71 25.20
N LEU A 90 -14.23 -9.74 24.42
CA LEU A 90 -15.64 -9.57 24.08
C LEU A 90 -16.04 -10.40 22.84
N GLU A 91 -15.13 -10.49 21.88
CA GLU A 91 -15.33 -11.24 20.64
C GLU A 91 -14.00 -11.78 20.16
N LYS A 92 -14.02 -13.01 19.65
CA LYS A 92 -12.91 -13.64 18.93
C LYS A 92 -13.44 -14.24 17.65
N LYS A 93 -12.79 -13.95 16.52
CA LYS A 93 -12.98 -14.66 15.25
C LYS A 93 -11.63 -15.20 14.82
N GLU A 94 -11.66 -16.39 14.28
CA GLU A 94 -10.52 -17.08 13.70
C GLU A 94 -10.84 -17.47 12.26
N GLU A 95 -9.98 -17.10 11.34
CA GLU A 95 -10.09 -17.45 9.93
C GLU A 95 -8.81 -18.16 9.50
N ASN A 96 -8.92 -19.38 9.02
CA ASN A 96 -7.78 -20.07 8.45
C ASN A 96 -7.43 -19.45 7.10
N ILE A 97 -6.22 -18.88 7.02
CA ILE A 97 -5.63 -18.28 5.80
C ILE A 97 -4.47 -19.14 5.27
N GLY A 98 -4.39 -20.38 5.75
CA GLY A 98 -3.34 -21.33 5.39
C GLY A 98 -3.30 -21.65 3.90
N GLU A 99 -2.15 -22.14 3.45
CA GLU A 99 -1.88 -22.44 2.04
C GLU A 99 -2.83 -23.48 1.41
N ALA A 100 -3.52 -24.29 2.24
CA ALA A 100 -4.43 -25.34 1.75
C ALA A 100 -5.61 -24.82 0.92
N ASP A 101 -6.04 -23.57 1.13
CA ASP A 101 -7.16 -22.94 0.43
C ASP A 101 -6.71 -21.95 -0.65
N LEU A 102 -5.40 -21.80 -0.87
CA LEU A 102 -4.86 -20.87 -1.86
C LEU A 102 -4.48 -21.59 -3.14
N ILE A 103 -4.66 -20.93 -4.29
CA ILE A 103 -4.04 -21.39 -5.53
C ILE A 103 -2.50 -21.29 -5.38
N SER A 104 -1.77 -22.12 -6.11
CA SER A 104 -0.32 -22.04 -6.09
C SER A 104 0.18 -20.77 -6.83
N LEU A 105 1.37 -20.29 -6.47
CA LEU A 105 2.04 -19.19 -7.17
C LEU A 105 2.14 -19.45 -8.68
N GLU A 106 2.49 -20.69 -9.08
CA GLU A 106 2.58 -21.07 -10.49
C GLU A 106 1.21 -20.98 -11.19
N LYS A 107 0.12 -21.30 -10.50
CA LYS A 107 -1.24 -21.10 -11.02
C LYS A 107 -1.55 -19.62 -11.21
N ALA A 108 -1.19 -18.76 -10.25
CA ALA A 108 -1.38 -17.32 -10.35
C ALA A 108 -0.55 -16.73 -11.51
N LYS A 109 0.70 -17.15 -11.67
CA LYS A 109 1.55 -16.75 -12.81
C LYS A 109 0.94 -17.18 -14.14
N SER A 110 0.44 -18.39 -14.24
CA SER A 110 -0.24 -18.90 -15.45
C SER A 110 -1.48 -18.07 -15.79
N ILE A 111 -2.28 -17.67 -14.80
CA ILE A 111 -3.46 -16.81 -14.98
C ILE A 111 -3.03 -15.44 -15.54
N ALA A 112 -2.01 -14.78 -14.94
CA ALA A 112 -1.52 -13.50 -15.39
C ALA A 112 -0.97 -13.56 -16.83
N LEU A 113 -0.20 -14.59 -17.17
CA LEU A 113 0.37 -14.76 -18.50
C LEU A 113 -0.72 -15.03 -19.55
N ASN A 114 -1.72 -15.83 -19.22
CA ASN A 114 -2.83 -16.11 -20.14
C ASN A 114 -3.66 -14.85 -20.41
N ASP A 115 -3.98 -14.05 -19.39
CA ASP A 115 -4.71 -12.78 -19.55
C ASP A 115 -3.88 -11.76 -20.36
N ALA A 116 -2.57 -11.72 -20.13
CA ALA A 116 -1.65 -10.88 -20.90
C ALA A 116 -1.48 -11.32 -22.37
N GLY A 117 -2.04 -12.48 -22.77
CA GLY A 117 -1.86 -13.08 -24.10
C GLY A 117 -0.45 -13.58 -24.35
N LEU A 118 0.29 -13.91 -23.30
CA LEU A 118 1.66 -14.42 -23.35
C LEU A 118 1.62 -15.95 -23.21
N VAL A 119 2.23 -16.63 -24.16
CA VAL A 119 2.41 -18.09 -24.08
C VAL A 119 3.67 -18.35 -23.29
N GLU A 120 3.59 -19.26 -22.32
CA GLU A 120 4.77 -19.73 -21.58
C GLU A 120 5.87 -20.15 -22.56
N ASN A 121 7.04 -19.50 -22.49
CA ASN A 121 8.23 -19.70 -23.35
C ASN A 121 8.24 -19.01 -24.74
N ALA A 122 7.24 -18.25 -25.16
CA ALA A 122 7.27 -17.56 -26.46
C ALA A 122 8.14 -16.28 -26.45
N GLU A 123 8.26 -15.61 -25.30
CA GLU A 123 9.10 -14.43 -25.08
C GLU A 123 9.91 -14.60 -23.80
N LYS A 124 11.03 -13.91 -23.70
CA LYS A 124 11.79 -13.88 -22.43
C LYS A 124 10.99 -13.08 -21.39
N ILE A 125 10.27 -13.79 -20.54
CA ILE A 125 9.51 -13.23 -19.43
C ILE A 125 10.40 -13.21 -18.19
N VAL A 126 10.49 -12.05 -17.54
CA VAL A 126 11.27 -11.88 -16.31
C VAL A 126 10.34 -11.36 -15.22
N PHE A 127 10.05 -12.20 -14.24
CA PHE A 127 9.34 -11.78 -13.03
C PHE A 127 10.28 -11.01 -12.12
N THR A 128 9.86 -9.83 -11.69
CA THR A 128 10.61 -8.95 -10.77
C THR A 128 9.96 -8.86 -9.41
N LYS A 129 8.67 -9.23 -9.33
CA LYS A 129 7.93 -9.31 -8.08
C LYS A 129 6.98 -10.48 -8.10
N GLU A 130 7.05 -11.31 -7.08
CA GLU A 130 6.24 -12.51 -6.86
C GLU A 130 5.94 -12.59 -5.36
N GLU A 131 4.89 -11.90 -4.90
CA GLU A 131 4.57 -11.80 -3.49
C GLU A 131 3.14 -12.24 -3.21
N LEU A 132 2.94 -13.01 -2.14
CA LEU A 132 1.63 -13.25 -1.57
C LEU A 132 1.35 -12.19 -0.50
N ILE A 133 0.45 -11.27 -0.81
CA ILE A 133 -0.01 -10.23 0.10
C ILE A 133 -1.21 -10.76 0.89
N ARG A 134 -1.08 -10.77 2.21
CA ARG A 134 -2.15 -11.16 3.13
C ARG A 134 -2.75 -9.90 3.76
N ASN A 135 -3.86 -9.43 3.21
CA ASN A 135 -4.54 -8.23 3.68
C ASN A 135 -5.97 -8.55 4.11
N GLN A 136 -6.26 -8.44 5.42
CA GLN A 136 -7.61 -8.53 6.01
C GLN A 136 -8.46 -9.69 5.46
N GLY A 137 -7.92 -10.93 5.43
CA GLY A 137 -8.65 -12.11 4.97
C GLY A 137 -8.87 -12.21 3.46
N LYS A 138 -8.34 -11.26 2.68
CA LYS A 138 -8.35 -11.27 1.21
C LYS A 138 -6.93 -11.37 0.67
N PRO A 139 -6.30 -12.56 0.74
CA PRO A 139 -4.96 -12.73 0.22
C PRO A 139 -4.97 -12.62 -1.31
N TYR A 140 -3.93 -11.98 -1.86
CA TYR A 140 -3.73 -11.92 -3.30
C TYR A 140 -2.27 -12.05 -3.67
N TYR A 141 -1.99 -12.58 -4.86
CA TYR A 141 -0.66 -12.57 -5.45
C TYR A 141 -0.43 -11.24 -6.17
N LEU A 142 0.64 -10.56 -5.80
CA LEU A 142 1.17 -9.41 -6.52
C LEU A 142 2.28 -9.87 -7.43
N LEU A 143 2.06 -9.73 -8.74
CA LEU A 143 2.98 -10.17 -9.78
C LEU A 143 3.40 -8.98 -10.64
N GLU A 144 4.70 -8.75 -10.75
CA GLU A 144 5.26 -7.81 -11.72
C GLU A 144 6.25 -8.53 -12.62
N PHE A 145 6.11 -8.35 -13.93
CA PHE A 145 6.99 -8.98 -14.89
C PHE A 145 7.16 -8.15 -16.15
N TYR A 146 8.23 -8.44 -16.86
CA TYR A 146 8.62 -7.77 -18.09
C TYR A 146 8.70 -8.75 -19.26
N THR A 147 8.37 -8.25 -20.45
CA THR A 147 8.80 -8.78 -21.73
C THR A 147 9.80 -7.80 -22.34
N GLY A 148 10.34 -8.12 -23.56
CA GLY A 148 11.20 -7.18 -24.28
C GLY A 148 10.53 -5.84 -24.65
N LYS A 149 9.20 -5.72 -24.53
CA LYS A 149 8.42 -4.55 -24.95
C LYS A 149 7.59 -3.89 -23.86
N TYR A 150 7.17 -4.64 -22.83
CA TYR A 150 6.18 -4.19 -21.89
C TYR A 150 6.51 -4.63 -20.47
N GLN A 151 6.02 -3.83 -19.52
CA GLN A 151 5.91 -4.15 -18.11
C GLN A 151 4.46 -4.51 -17.78
N TYR A 152 4.28 -5.48 -16.89
CA TYR A 152 2.97 -5.97 -16.46
C TYR A 152 2.88 -5.91 -14.93
N HIS A 153 1.71 -5.56 -14.46
CA HIS A 153 1.34 -5.58 -13.05
C HIS A 153 0.02 -6.31 -12.88
N TYR A 154 -0.02 -7.33 -12.03
CA TYR A 154 -1.19 -8.13 -11.74
C TYR A 154 -1.39 -8.31 -10.24
N GLU A 155 -2.65 -8.22 -9.81
CA GLU A 155 -3.12 -8.65 -8.52
C GLU A 155 -4.16 -9.76 -8.75
N ILE A 156 -3.92 -10.94 -8.19
CA ILE A 156 -4.76 -12.13 -8.39
C ILE A 156 -5.22 -12.64 -7.05
N ASP A 157 -6.54 -12.74 -6.85
CA ASP A 157 -7.12 -13.32 -5.65
C ASP A 157 -6.53 -14.71 -5.40
N ALA A 158 -5.89 -14.87 -4.26
CA ALA A 158 -5.15 -16.09 -3.97
C ALA A 158 -6.07 -17.27 -3.61
N LYS A 159 -7.36 -17.04 -3.31
CA LYS A 159 -8.33 -18.09 -3.05
C LYS A 159 -9.04 -18.54 -4.33
N THR A 160 -9.50 -17.60 -5.15
CA THR A 160 -10.34 -17.90 -6.32
C THR A 160 -9.56 -17.97 -7.63
N GLY A 161 -8.44 -17.28 -7.73
CA GLY A 161 -7.71 -17.07 -8.97
C GLY A 161 -8.28 -15.94 -9.84
N ASP A 162 -9.26 -15.19 -9.35
CA ASP A 162 -9.80 -14.06 -10.08
C ASP A 162 -8.78 -12.93 -10.19
N ILE A 163 -8.77 -12.26 -11.34
CA ILE A 163 -7.92 -11.08 -11.54
C ILE A 163 -8.58 -9.88 -10.86
N ILE A 164 -8.00 -9.42 -9.75
CA ILE A 164 -8.42 -8.20 -9.05
C ILE A 164 -8.00 -6.97 -9.85
N TYR A 165 -6.78 -7.01 -10.34
CA TYR A 165 -6.18 -5.95 -11.14
C TYR A 165 -5.21 -6.55 -12.15
N GLY A 166 -5.24 -6.04 -13.39
CA GLY A 166 -4.30 -6.46 -14.44
C GLY A 166 -4.05 -5.32 -15.42
N ARG A 167 -2.79 -4.96 -15.62
CA ARG A 167 -2.41 -3.89 -16.54
C ARG A 167 -1.06 -4.10 -17.20
N ARG A 168 -0.99 -3.63 -18.44
CA ARG A 168 0.23 -3.57 -19.25
C ARG A 168 0.65 -2.11 -19.44
N TYR A 169 1.95 -1.85 -19.30
CA TYR A 169 2.55 -0.55 -19.56
C TYR A 169 3.67 -0.66 -20.59
N ILE A 170 3.93 0.42 -21.33
CA ILE A 170 5.19 0.58 -22.07
C ILE A 170 6.35 0.62 -21.06
N LEU A 171 7.55 0.31 -21.51
CA LEU A 171 8.71 0.40 -20.63
C LEU A 171 9.01 1.87 -20.28
N LEU A 172 9.52 2.11 -19.08
CA LEU A 172 10.00 3.45 -18.67
C LEU A 172 11.03 4.00 -19.64
N ALA A 173 11.91 3.15 -20.16
CA ALA A 173 12.91 3.53 -21.17
C ALA A 173 12.25 4.07 -22.46
N ASP A 174 11.14 3.47 -22.90
CA ASP A 174 10.40 3.96 -24.07
C ASP A 174 9.70 5.28 -23.78
N ALA A 175 9.10 5.44 -22.58
CA ALA A 175 8.50 6.71 -22.17
C ALA A 175 9.55 7.84 -22.13
N LYS A 176 10.73 7.56 -21.61
CA LYS A 176 11.87 8.49 -21.59
C LYS A 176 12.30 8.87 -23.01
N ARG A 177 12.45 7.88 -23.89
CA ARG A 177 12.80 8.11 -25.30
C ARG A 177 11.76 8.99 -25.98
N ILE A 178 10.47 8.68 -25.84
CA ILE A 178 9.36 9.49 -26.42
C ILE A 178 9.45 10.95 -25.94
N ALA A 179 9.71 11.19 -24.64
CA ALA A 179 9.80 12.53 -24.10
C ALA A 179 11.01 13.31 -24.61
N VAL A 180 12.17 12.66 -24.73
CA VAL A 180 13.42 13.29 -25.21
C VAL A 180 13.34 13.57 -26.71
N ASP A 181 12.79 12.64 -27.51
CA ASP A 181 12.58 12.81 -28.94
C ASP A 181 11.64 13.99 -29.24
N ASP A 182 10.52 14.11 -28.50
CA ASP A 182 9.55 15.21 -28.66
C ASP A 182 10.10 16.56 -28.16
N ALA A 183 11.01 16.55 -27.19
CA ALA A 183 11.69 17.76 -26.72
C ALA A 183 12.76 18.26 -27.69
N GLU A 184 13.10 17.47 -28.73
CA GLU A 184 14.18 17.75 -29.70
C GLU A 184 15.53 18.05 -29.02
N CYS A 185 15.80 17.37 -27.88
CA CYS A 185 17.02 17.56 -27.16
C CYS A 185 18.20 16.92 -27.88
N SER A 186 19.16 17.74 -28.32
CA SER A 186 20.42 17.28 -28.96
C SER A 186 21.52 16.97 -27.93
N ASP A 187 21.40 17.50 -26.72
CA ASP A 187 22.39 17.40 -25.65
C ASP A 187 22.03 16.26 -24.68
N ARG A 188 23.03 15.88 -23.84
CA ARG A 188 22.77 14.92 -22.75
C ARG A 188 21.79 15.53 -21.75
N VAL A 189 20.68 14.84 -21.54
CA VAL A 189 19.70 15.21 -20.53
C VAL A 189 19.92 14.43 -19.25
N THR A 190 19.59 15.06 -18.11
CA THR A 190 19.55 14.42 -16.80
C THR A 190 18.09 14.30 -16.38
N PHE A 191 17.64 13.09 -16.07
CA PHE A 191 16.33 12.86 -15.47
C PHE A 191 16.35 13.19 -13.99
N LEU A 192 15.43 14.06 -13.55
CA LEU A 192 15.31 14.55 -12.18
C LEU A 192 14.18 13.82 -11.43
N GLU A 193 13.09 13.48 -12.14
CA GLU A 193 11.96 12.73 -11.61
C GLU A 193 11.48 11.72 -12.63
N GLU A 194 11.20 10.50 -12.17
CA GLU A 194 10.74 9.38 -12.97
C GLU A 194 9.73 8.57 -12.13
N GLU A 195 8.45 8.72 -12.42
CA GLU A 195 7.39 8.08 -11.63
C GLU A 195 6.31 7.49 -12.55
N LEU A 196 5.88 6.25 -12.29
CA LEU A 196 4.66 5.69 -12.83
C LEU A 196 3.50 6.05 -11.90
N VAL A 197 2.59 6.90 -12.35
CA VAL A 197 1.39 7.28 -11.62
C VAL A 197 0.24 6.43 -12.14
N ASP A 198 -0.19 5.46 -11.32
CA ASP A 198 -1.35 4.61 -11.64
C ASP A 198 -2.39 4.69 -10.51
N GLY A 199 -2.21 4.02 -9.37
CA GLY A 199 -3.17 4.05 -8.24
C GLY A 199 -4.61 3.71 -8.65
N GLY A 200 -4.81 2.85 -9.68
CA GLY A 200 -6.14 2.49 -10.20
C GLY A 200 -6.82 3.57 -11.04
N ILE A 201 -6.12 4.65 -11.43
CA ILE A 201 -6.70 5.72 -12.25
C ILE A 201 -7.00 5.24 -13.68
N LYS A 202 -8.00 5.87 -14.33
CA LYS A 202 -8.43 5.51 -15.69
C LYS A 202 -7.31 5.62 -16.73
N THR A 203 -6.44 6.61 -16.59
CA THR A 203 -5.35 6.88 -17.54
C THR A 203 -4.03 6.98 -16.77
N PRO A 204 -3.32 5.86 -16.55
CA PRO A 204 -2.02 5.87 -15.92
C PRO A 204 -1.00 6.56 -16.83
N TYR A 205 0.00 7.20 -16.20
CA TYR A 205 1.01 7.92 -16.95
C TYR A 205 2.37 7.89 -16.26
N TYR A 206 3.43 7.97 -17.05
CA TYR A 206 4.75 8.32 -16.53
C TYR A 206 4.85 9.83 -16.35
N HIS A 207 5.17 10.25 -15.14
CA HIS A 207 5.59 11.60 -14.83
C HIS A 207 7.11 11.67 -14.97
N LEU A 208 7.59 12.48 -15.91
CA LEU A 208 9.01 12.62 -16.22
C LEU A 208 9.41 14.08 -16.11
N VAL A 209 10.44 14.36 -15.33
CA VAL A 209 11.10 15.66 -15.29
C VAL A 209 12.56 15.46 -15.68
N PHE A 210 13.01 16.16 -16.70
CA PHE A 210 14.39 16.11 -17.13
C PHE A 210 14.88 17.48 -17.61
N ALA A 211 16.17 17.66 -17.64
CA ALA A 211 16.79 18.91 -18.03
C ALA A 211 18.08 18.69 -18.82
N ASP A 212 18.37 19.66 -19.69
CA ASP A 212 19.71 19.93 -20.18
C ASP A 212 20.30 21.14 -19.46
N ASN A 213 21.36 21.76 -20.00
CA ASN A 213 22.02 22.93 -19.41
C ASN A 213 21.20 24.23 -19.49
N LYS A 214 20.11 24.27 -20.28
CA LYS A 214 19.34 25.49 -20.59
C LYS A 214 17.88 25.38 -20.21
N THR A 215 17.29 24.20 -20.36
CA THR A 215 15.86 23.99 -20.26
C THR A 215 15.53 22.78 -19.42
N GLN A 216 14.46 22.90 -18.62
CA GLN A 216 13.83 21.82 -17.92
C GLN A 216 12.48 21.52 -18.55
N TRP A 217 12.21 20.22 -18.78
CA TRP A 217 10.95 19.72 -19.29
C TRP A 217 10.21 18.89 -18.26
N THR A 218 8.88 18.96 -18.32
CA THR A 218 8.00 18.08 -17.54
C THR A 218 7.01 17.45 -18.49
N TYR A 219 6.99 16.12 -18.53
CA TYR A 219 6.09 15.33 -19.35
C TYR A 219 5.15 14.46 -18.52
N ARG A 220 3.95 14.23 -19.09
CA ARG A 220 3.11 13.11 -18.73
C ARG A 220 2.90 12.27 -19.98
N ILE A 221 3.42 11.06 -19.98
CA ILE A 221 3.31 10.09 -21.05
C ILE A 221 2.31 9.02 -20.65
N ASN A 222 1.27 8.80 -21.46
CA ASN A 222 0.33 7.71 -21.21
C ASN A 222 1.08 6.39 -21.09
N ALA A 223 1.00 5.74 -19.94
CA ALA A 223 1.79 4.54 -19.66
C ALA A 223 1.33 3.30 -20.46
N VAL A 224 0.13 3.33 -21.03
CA VAL A 224 -0.41 2.21 -21.84
C VAL A 224 -0.12 2.40 -23.32
N THR A 225 -0.28 3.63 -23.84
CA THR A 225 -0.21 3.91 -25.29
C THR A 225 1.07 4.62 -25.73
N GLY A 226 1.82 5.23 -24.82
CA GLY A 226 2.98 6.06 -25.11
C GLY A 226 2.63 7.47 -25.61
N SER A 227 1.34 7.84 -25.70
CA SER A 227 0.96 9.19 -26.15
C SER A 227 1.30 10.26 -25.12
N ILE A 228 1.71 11.44 -25.61
CA ILE A 228 2.00 12.59 -24.76
C ILE A 228 0.68 13.20 -24.27
N LEU A 229 0.44 13.17 -22.97
CA LEU A 229 -0.75 13.75 -22.33
C LEU A 229 -0.53 15.21 -21.95
N LYS A 230 0.71 15.55 -21.58
CA LYS A 230 1.08 16.90 -21.15
C LYS A 230 2.56 17.13 -21.36
N LYS A 231 2.88 18.35 -21.82
CA LYS A 231 4.25 18.87 -21.93
C LYS A 231 4.32 20.26 -21.31
N LYS A 232 5.36 20.54 -20.57
CA LYS A 232 5.76 21.87 -20.10
C LYS A 232 7.26 22.01 -20.23
N GLN A 233 7.72 23.24 -20.52
CA GLN A 233 9.13 23.57 -20.49
C GLN A 233 9.35 24.85 -19.71
N LYS A 234 10.56 25.01 -19.14
CA LYS A 234 11.00 26.15 -18.36
C LYS A 234 12.49 26.38 -18.59
N ASP A 235 12.87 27.61 -18.93
CA ASP A 235 14.27 27.97 -19.06
C ASP A 235 14.97 27.96 -17.71
N ILE A 236 16.16 27.37 -17.65
CA ILE A 236 17.02 27.37 -16.49
C ILE A 236 17.90 28.62 -16.56
N LYS A 237 17.75 29.53 -15.60
CA LYS A 237 18.66 30.68 -15.48
C LYS A 237 20.04 30.17 -15.04
N VAL A 238 20.97 30.10 -15.98
CA VAL A 238 22.39 29.94 -15.64
C VAL A 238 22.82 31.20 -14.90
N LYS A 239 23.24 31.08 -13.62
CA LYS A 239 23.94 32.18 -12.97
C LYS A 239 25.19 32.45 -13.76
N PRO A 240 25.49 33.70 -14.18
CA PRO A 240 26.78 34.01 -14.75
C PRO A 240 27.85 33.70 -13.71
N ASP A 241 28.88 32.96 -14.15
CA ASP A 241 30.09 32.78 -13.33
C ASP A 241 30.58 34.17 -12.97
N THR A 242 30.55 34.50 -11.70
CA THR A 242 31.24 35.68 -11.17
C THR A 242 32.72 35.36 -11.16
N GLU A 243 33.44 35.95 -12.13
CA GLU A 243 34.89 36.02 -12.13
C GLU A 243 35.42 36.67 -10.84
#